data_3eee49ae38b2b0bcaa9ac7ecb400dce7
#
_entry.id   3eee49ae38b2b0bcaa9ac7ecb400dce7
#
_cell.length_a   1.000
_cell.length_b   1.000
_cell.length_c   1.000
_cell.angle_alpha   90.00
_cell.angle_beta   90.00
_cell.angle_gamma   90.00
#
_symmetry.space_group_name_H-M   'P 1'
#
loop_
_entity.id
_entity.type
_entity.pdbx_description
1 polymer ?
#
loop_
_entity_poly.entity_id
_entity_poly.type
_entity_poly.pdbx_seq_one_letter_code
_entity_poly.pdbx_strand_id
1 'polypeptide(L)'
;FEEFHSKLLEQYQISVTEHRGRYSYLHSDRQKRISERSLGTRYGKQHLEQTFLQKNPMAVLYIRSHLRLVVDLQSNVKAMQNSAYARRVKITNLQQMANNIMYVQEHGIATQQDLKNQVLSSKTELEKLQAQLTRHTADRKRINSQIHYTGQYFANKDVYSQFVKSTFKGKFRKEHASEIQAYEEARDWLKSFYPDGNMTGMKMLKEQRSKLQAKIDSEKKSIQSLKEKLKELETADQNVDAILQMQIPEPTQQKTKSKEYER
;
A
#
# COMPACT_ATOMS: atom_id res chain seq x y z
N PHE A 1 -17.57 -30.63 13.37
CA PHE A 1 -18.27 -30.39 12.10
C PHE A 1 -19.79 -30.50 12.28
N GLU A 2 -20.26 -31.50 13.04
CA GLU A 2 -21.68 -31.69 13.39
C GLU A 2 -22.25 -30.50 14.12
N GLU A 3 -21.51 -29.91 15.05
CA GLU A 3 -21.89 -28.66 15.75
C GLU A 3 -22.10 -27.48 14.79
N PHE A 4 -21.29 -27.38 13.74
CA PHE A 4 -21.46 -26.36 12.70
C PHE A 4 -22.77 -26.55 11.92
N HIS A 5 -23.10 -27.80 11.55
CA HIS A 5 -24.37 -28.13 10.89
C HIS A 5 -25.56 -27.80 11.78
N SER A 6 -25.51 -28.17 13.05
CA SER A 6 -26.57 -27.91 14.03
C SER A 6 -26.77 -26.39 14.19
N LYS A 7 -25.70 -25.62 14.36
CA LYS A 7 -25.78 -24.15 14.45
C LYS A 7 -26.34 -23.49 13.20
N LEU A 8 -25.96 -23.97 12.01
CA LEU A 8 -26.54 -23.47 10.75
C LEU A 8 -28.03 -23.73 10.67
N LEU A 9 -28.48 -24.91 11.12
CA LEU A 9 -29.90 -25.25 11.13
C LEU A 9 -30.66 -24.44 12.15
N GLU A 10 -30.17 -24.35 13.38
CA GLU A 10 -30.85 -23.68 14.50
C GLU A 10 -30.90 -22.15 14.36
N GLN A 11 -29.79 -21.54 13.97
CA GLN A 11 -29.69 -20.08 13.95
C GLN A 11 -30.10 -19.47 12.60
N TYR A 12 -29.86 -20.20 11.51
CA TYR A 12 -30.02 -19.65 10.14
C TYR A 12 -31.01 -20.45 9.29
N GLN A 13 -31.62 -21.51 9.83
CA GLN A 13 -32.55 -22.41 9.12
C GLN A 13 -31.97 -22.99 7.81
N ILE A 14 -30.65 -23.20 7.80
CA ILE A 14 -29.92 -23.74 6.66
C ILE A 14 -29.56 -25.19 6.94
N SER A 15 -30.15 -26.12 6.19
CA SER A 15 -29.76 -27.52 6.19
C SER A 15 -28.61 -27.77 5.24
N VAL A 16 -27.59 -28.51 5.69
CA VAL A 16 -26.46 -28.92 4.88
C VAL A 16 -26.55 -30.42 4.60
N THR A 17 -26.41 -30.80 3.34
CA THR A 17 -26.37 -32.20 2.93
C THR A 17 -25.12 -32.49 2.10
N GLU A 18 -24.55 -33.63 2.30
CA GLU A 18 -23.42 -34.13 1.51
C GLU A 18 -23.91 -35.04 0.38
N HIS A 19 -23.42 -34.80 -0.83
CA HIS A 19 -23.59 -35.68 -1.96
C HIS A 19 -22.31 -35.75 -2.80
N ARG A 20 -21.80 -36.94 -3.03
CA ARG A 20 -20.56 -37.21 -3.80
C ARG A 20 -19.36 -36.39 -3.31
N GLY A 21 -19.19 -36.29 -1.99
CA GLY A 21 -18.07 -35.58 -1.37
C GLY A 21 -18.18 -34.06 -1.43
N ARG A 22 -19.38 -33.49 -1.67
CA ARG A 22 -19.65 -32.08 -1.75
C ARG A 22 -20.84 -31.67 -0.91
N TYR A 23 -20.78 -30.42 -0.38
CA TYR A 23 -21.89 -29.86 0.37
C TYR A 23 -22.89 -29.12 -0.50
N SER A 24 -24.16 -29.24 -0.09
CA SER A 24 -25.28 -28.49 -0.64
C SER A 24 -26.09 -27.92 0.50
N TYR A 25 -26.47 -26.67 0.37
CA TYR A 25 -27.11 -25.85 1.39
C TYR A 25 -28.55 -25.56 0.98
N LEU A 26 -29.50 -25.70 1.89
CA LEU A 26 -30.90 -25.38 1.68
C LEU A 26 -31.43 -24.53 2.84
N HIS A 27 -31.85 -23.31 2.56
CA HIS A 27 -32.56 -22.48 3.51
C HIS A 27 -34.05 -22.83 3.47
N SER A 28 -34.76 -22.72 4.61
CA SER A 28 -36.20 -23.02 4.73
C SER A 28 -37.08 -22.32 3.68
N ASP A 29 -36.74 -21.08 3.32
CA ASP A 29 -37.51 -20.28 2.35
C ASP A 29 -37.19 -20.59 0.88
N ARG A 30 -36.34 -21.56 0.62
CA ARG A 30 -35.93 -21.93 -0.74
C ARG A 30 -36.37 -23.32 -1.12
N GLN A 31 -36.85 -23.43 -2.36
CA GLN A 31 -37.22 -24.75 -2.92
C GLN A 31 -36.03 -25.50 -3.52
N LYS A 32 -34.91 -24.79 -3.86
CA LYS A 32 -33.74 -25.39 -4.51
C LYS A 32 -32.50 -25.24 -3.67
N ARG A 33 -31.73 -26.32 -3.57
CA ARG A 33 -30.44 -26.35 -2.92
C ARG A 33 -29.42 -25.53 -3.68
N ILE A 34 -28.49 -24.92 -2.95
CA ILE A 34 -27.36 -24.22 -3.51
C ILE A 34 -26.14 -25.10 -3.33
N SER A 35 -25.45 -25.45 -4.41
CA SER A 35 -24.22 -26.24 -4.34
C SER A 35 -23.04 -25.38 -3.82
N GLU A 36 -22.07 -26.03 -3.18
CA GLU A 36 -20.83 -25.38 -2.76
C GLU A 36 -20.11 -24.67 -3.92
N ARG A 37 -20.21 -25.21 -5.16
CA ARG A 37 -19.65 -24.56 -6.35
C ARG A 37 -20.25 -23.17 -6.63
N SER A 38 -21.55 -23.03 -6.37
CA SER A 38 -22.25 -21.75 -6.57
C SER A 38 -21.97 -20.75 -5.47
N LEU A 39 -21.62 -21.21 -4.26
CA LEU A 39 -21.22 -20.39 -3.13
C LEU A 39 -19.74 -20.00 -3.17
N GLY A 40 -18.93 -20.79 -3.87
CA GLY A 40 -17.48 -20.62 -3.95
C GLY A 40 -16.70 -21.65 -3.12
N THR A 41 -15.43 -21.83 -3.45
CA THR A 41 -14.55 -22.88 -2.87
C THR A 41 -14.43 -22.84 -1.36
N ARG A 42 -14.68 -21.70 -0.73
CA ARG A 42 -14.60 -21.50 0.73
C ARG A 42 -15.73 -22.16 1.51
N TYR A 43 -16.85 -22.37 0.88
CA TYR A 43 -18.00 -23.06 1.45
C TYR A 43 -18.03 -24.52 1.07
N GLY A 44 -16.95 -25.00 0.43
CA GLY A 44 -16.78 -26.37 0.03
C GLY A 44 -16.35 -27.26 1.21
N LYS A 45 -16.76 -28.53 1.18
CA LYS A 45 -16.45 -29.55 2.19
C LYS A 45 -14.96 -29.55 2.57
N GLN A 46 -14.10 -29.66 1.57
CA GLN A 46 -12.66 -29.77 1.79
C GLN A 46 -12.06 -28.57 2.54
N HIS A 47 -12.49 -27.36 2.21
CA HIS A 47 -12.02 -26.14 2.87
C HIS A 47 -12.54 -26.04 4.31
N LEU A 48 -13.83 -26.31 4.52
CA LEU A 48 -14.43 -26.28 5.86
C LEU A 48 -13.82 -27.33 6.78
N GLU A 49 -13.64 -28.56 6.31
CA GLU A 49 -12.97 -29.62 7.08
C GLU A 49 -11.55 -29.23 7.48
N GLN A 50 -10.75 -28.70 6.56
CA GLN A 50 -9.40 -28.21 6.86
C GLN A 50 -9.43 -27.09 7.91
N THR A 51 -10.36 -26.16 7.80
CA THR A 51 -10.50 -25.04 8.74
C THR A 51 -10.85 -25.52 10.15
N PHE A 52 -11.74 -26.51 10.27
CA PHE A 52 -12.13 -27.05 11.57
C PHE A 52 -11.08 -27.98 12.17
N LEU A 53 -10.37 -28.77 11.36
CA LEU A 53 -9.30 -29.64 11.82
C LEU A 53 -8.09 -28.86 12.35
N GLN A 54 -7.80 -27.69 11.80
CA GLN A 54 -6.67 -26.86 12.22
C GLN A 54 -6.91 -26.13 13.55
N LYS A 55 -8.07 -26.29 14.21
CA LYS A 55 -8.45 -25.60 15.47
C LYS A 55 -8.16 -24.09 15.43
N ASN A 56 -8.10 -23.51 14.27
CA ASN A 56 -8.02 -22.05 14.15
C ASN A 56 -9.40 -21.50 14.47
N PRO A 57 -9.57 -20.80 15.62
CA PRO A 57 -10.81 -20.11 15.91
C PRO A 57 -11.00 -19.08 14.81
N MET A 58 -11.93 -19.36 13.91
CA MET A 58 -12.37 -18.40 12.89
C MET A 58 -11.21 -17.61 12.26
N ALA A 59 -10.33 -18.29 11.54
CA ALA A 59 -10.01 -17.70 10.29
C ALA A 59 -11.30 -17.76 9.45
N VAL A 60 -12.32 -17.00 9.79
CA VAL A 60 -13.16 -16.40 8.77
C VAL A 60 -12.12 -15.81 7.89
N LEU A 61 -11.84 -16.49 6.80
CA LEU A 61 -10.99 -16.01 5.74
C LEU A 61 -11.74 -14.81 5.16
N TYR A 62 -11.74 -13.75 5.96
CA TYR A 62 -11.89 -12.43 5.43
C TYR A 62 -10.77 -12.36 4.43
N ILE A 63 -11.15 -12.51 3.19
CA ILE A 63 -10.31 -12.01 2.14
C ILE A 63 -10.00 -10.62 2.65
N ARG A 64 -8.75 -10.32 2.92
CA ARG A 64 -8.27 -8.95 2.98
C ARG A 64 -8.54 -8.36 1.60
N SER A 65 -9.81 -8.09 1.34
CA SER A 65 -10.19 -7.25 0.24
C SER A 65 -9.73 -5.88 0.71
N HIS A 66 -8.83 -5.27 -0.04
CA HIS A 66 -8.43 -3.90 0.20
C HIS A 66 -9.68 -3.09 0.55
N LEU A 67 -9.61 -2.33 1.63
CA LEU A 67 -10.69 -1.45 2.03
C LEU A 67 -11.07 -0.58 0.83
N ARG A 68 -12.37 -0.55 0.53
CA ARG A 68 -12.94 0.29 -0.52
C ARG A 68 -13.88 1.28 0.12
N LEU A 69 -14.03 2.42 -0.48
CA LEU A 69 -14.96 3.44 0.00
C LEU A 69 -16.40 2.92 -0.04
N VAL A 70 -17.13 3.23 1.00
CA VAL A 70 -18.58 3.05 1.06
C VAL A 70 -19.23 4.06 0.12
N VAL A 71 -20.14 3.59 -0.72
CA VAL A 71 -20.81 4.44 -1.72
C VAL A 71 -22.07 5.01 -1.12
N ASP A 72 -22.21 6.32 -1.12
CA ASP A 72 -23.48 6.96 -0.76
C ASP A 72 -24.52 6.69 -1.84
N LEU A 73 -25.59 5.98 -1.46
CA LEU A 73 -26.67 5.61 -2.36
C LEU A 73 -27.60 6.76 -2.71
N GLN A 74 -27.68 7.77 -1.83
CA GLN A 74 -28.57 8.92 -2.04
C GLN A 74 -28.00 9.88 -3.08
N SER A 75 -26.68 10.01 -3.15
CA SER A 75 -25.99 10.85 -4.15
C SER A 75 -25.64 10.09 -5.45
N ASN A 76 -25.77 8.76 -5.45
CA ASN A 76 -25.36 7.96 -6.61
C ASN A 76 -26.46 7.84 -7.65
N VAL A 77 -26.35 8.62 -8.74
CA VAL A 77 -27.35 8.68 -9.84
C VAL A 77 -27.66 7.29 -10.42
N LYS A 78 -26.66 6.41 -10.60
CA LYS A 78 -26.90 5.05 -11.11
C LYS A 78 -27.71 4.19 -10.14
N ALA A 79 -27.49 4.37 -8.83
CA ALA A 79 -28.25 3.65 -7.81
C ALA A 79 -29.70 4.15 -7.72
N MET A 80 -29.93 5.43 -7.95
CA MET A 80 -31.27 6.01 -8.01
C MET A 80 -32.07 5.51 -9.21
N GLN A 81 -31.42 5.30 -10.34
CA GLN A 81 -32.06 4.90 -11.60
C GLN A 81 -32.18 3.38 -11.77
N ASN A 82 -31.39 2.58 -11.06
CA ASN A 82 -31.34 1.12 -11.24
C ASN A 82 -31.40 0.39 -9.89
N SER A 83 -32.58 -0.21 -9.61
CA SER A 83 -32.81 -0.93 -8.36
C SER A 83 -31.92 -2.16 -8.15
N ALA A 84 -31.55 -2.86 -9.23
CA ALA A 84 -30.65 -4.02 -9.15
C ALA A 84 -29.22 -3.57 -8.81
N TYR A 85 -28.77 -2.46 -9.38
CA TYR A 85 -27.49 -1.86 -9.04
C TYR A 85 -27.50 -1.35 -7.58
N ALA A 86 -28.56 -0.67 -7.14
CA ALA A 86 -28.72 -0.21 -5.77
C ALA A 86 -28.63 -1.36 -4.75
N ARG A 87 -29.28 -2.50 -5.02
CA ARG A 87 -29.19 -3.70 -4.16
C ARG A 87 -27.77 -4.23 -4.09
N ARG A 88 -27.04 -4.30 -5.20
CA ARG A 88 -25.63 -4.74 -5.24
C ARG A 88 -24.75 -3.80 -4.42
N VAL A 89 -24.94 -2.49 -4.57
CA VAL A 89 -24.18 -1.50 -3.81
C VAL A 89 -24.46 -1.62 -2.30
N LYS A 90 -25.73 -1.82 -1.89
CA LYS A 90 -26.07 -2.08 -0.47
C LYS A 90 -25.29 -3.26 0.12
N ILE A 91 -25.26 -4.38 -0.60
CA ILE A 91 -24.52 -5.57 -0.16
C ILE A 91 -23.02 -5.28 -0.07
N THR A 92 -22.47 -4.60 -1.08
CA THR A 92 -21.04 -4.22 -1.08
C THR A 92 -20.72 -3.26 0.07
N ASN A 93 -21.59 -2.28 0.35
CA ASN A 93 -21.42 -1.37 1.46
C ASN A 93 -21.41 -2.10 2.81
N LEU A 94 -22.34 -3.02 3.04
CA LEU A 94 -22.36 -3.83 4.27
C LEU A 94 -21.06 -4.63 4.44
N GLN A 95 -20.54 -5.21 3.36
CA GLN A 95 -19.26 -5.90 3.38
C GLN A 95 -18.09 -4.95 3.71
N GLN A 96 -18.08 -3.75 3.14
CA GLN A 96 -17.05 -2.76 3.43
C GLN A 96 -17.13 -2.21 4.86
N MET A 97 -18.34 -2.02 5.39
CA MET A 97 -18.54 -1.65 6.79
C MET A 97 -17.99 -2.72 7.74
N ALA A 98 -18.28 -4.00 7.49
CA ALA A 98 -17.73 -5.10 8.27
C ALA A 98 -16.19 -5.16 8.17
N ASN A 99 -15.63 -5.03 6.97
CA ASN A 99 -14.19 -4.98 6.76
C ASN A 99 -13.53 -3.80 7.50
N ASN A 100 -14.20 -2.65 7.53
CA ASN A 100 -13.70 -1.48 8.23
C ASN A 100 -13.66 -1.69 9.75
N ILE A 101 -14.71 -2.28 10.32
CA ILE A 101 -14.77 -2.61 11.75
C ILE A 101 -13.62 -3.56 12.11
N MET A 102 -13.41 -4.60 11.31
CA MET A 102 -12.33 -5.55 11.54
C MET A 102 -10.95 -4.90 11.42
N TYR A 103 -10.73 -4.07 10.40
CA TYR A 103 -9.49 -3.33 10.24
C TYR A 103 -9.17 -2.49 11.48
N VAL A 104 -10.15 -1.74 11.97
CA VAL A 104 -10.03 -0.90 13.18
C VAL A 104 -9.70 -1.75 14.41
N GLN A 105 -10.38 -2.90 14.58
CA GLN A 105 -10.12 -3.83 15.68
C GLN A 105 -8.72 -4.47 15.61
N GLU A 106 -8.30 -4.95 14.43
CA GLU A 106 -6.99 -5.55 14.21
C GLU A 106 -5.83 -4.57 14.49
N HIS A 107 -6.06 -3.28 14.23
CA HIS A 107 -5.07 -2.23 14.48
C HIS A 107 -5.19 -1.57 15.87
N GLY A 108 -6.07 -2.10 16.74
CA GLY A 108 -6.25 -1.59 18.09
C GLY A 108 -6.75 -0.14 18.17
N ILE A 109 -7.51 0.29 17.16
CA ILE A 109 -8.06 1.64 17.06
C ILE A 109 -9.39 1.66 17.82
N ALA A 110 -9.46 2.36 18.95
CA ALA A 110 -10.64 2.39 19.80
C ALA A 110 -11.62 3.50 19.43
N THR A 111 -11.13 4.63 18.94
CA THR A 111 -11.94 5.81 18.64
C THR A 111 -11.64 6.38 17.27
N GLN A 112 -12.58 7.15 16.71
CA GLN A 112 -12.36 7.90 15.48
C GLN A 112 -11.16 8.86 15.60
N GLN A 113 -10.97 9.44 16.78
CA GLN A 113 -9.85 10.34 17.05
C GLN A 113 -8.51 9.60 16.97
N ASP A 114 -8.43 8.37 17.47
CA ASP A 114 -7.23 7.53 17.34
C ASP A 114 -6.90 7.24 15.87
N LEU A 115 -7.93 6.96 15.06
CA LEU A 115 -7.77 6.73 13.63
C LEU A 115 -7.21 7.99 12.93
N LYS A 116 -7.77 9.16 13.20
CA LYS A 116 -7.28 10.44 12.66
C LYS A 116 -5.86 10.75 13.12
N ASN A 117 -5.53 10.45 14.37
CA ASN A 117 -4.18 10.60 14.89
C ASN A 117 -3.19 9.66 14.19
N GLN A 118 -3.57 8.42 13.91
CA GLN A 118 -2.72 7.48 13.17
C GLN A 118 -2.52 7.91 11.71
N VAL A 119 -3.54 8.44 11.05
CA VAL A 119 -3.43 9.03 9.70
C VAL A 119 -2.44 10.20 9.72
N LEU A 120 -2.58 11.12 10.66
CA LEU A 120 -1.70 12.28 10.78
C LEU A 120 -0.25 11.88 11.09
N SER A 121 -0.05 10.97 12.03
CA SER A 121 1.27 10.43 12.38
C SER A 121 1.94 9.78 11.18
N SER A 122 1.20 8.94 10.42
CA SER A 122 1.72 8.28 9.22
C SER A 122 2.07 9.27 8.11
N LYS A 123 1.30 10.36 7.95
CA LYS A 123 1.64 11.45 7.01
C LYS A 123 2.93 12.15 7.40
N THR A 124 3.06 12.50 8.67
CA THR A 124 4.29 13.15 9.19
C THR A 124 5.51 12.25 9.02
N GLU A 125 5.38 10.95 9.28
CA GLU A 125 6.45 9.98 9.06
C GLU A 125 6.83 9.86 7.59
N LEU A 126 5.84 9.84 6.69
CA LEU A 126 6.06 9.81 5.24
C LEU A 126 6.83 11.05 4.76
N GLU A 127 6.47 12.24 5.23
CA GLU A 127 7.17 13.48 4.91
C GLU A 127 8.63 13.46 5.38
N LYS A 128 8.88 12.96 6.60
CA LYS A 128 10.24 12.81 7.13
C LYS A 128 11.07 11.86 6.27
N LEU A 129 10.53 10.69 5.92
CA LEU A 129 11.23 9.72 5.07
C LEU A 129 11.50 10.27 3.66
N GLN A 130 10.56 11.01 3.07
CA GLN A 130 10.75 11.66 1.78
C GLN A 130 11.84 12.75 1.82
N ALA A 131 11.88 13.54 2.90
CA ALA A 131 12.94 14.52 3.10
C ALA A 131 14.32 13.86 3.26
N GLN A 132 14.42 12.74 4.00
CA GLN A 132 15.65 11.96 4.13
C GLN A 132 16.09 11.39 2.78
N LEU A 133 15.18 10.79 2.02
CA LEU A 133 15.46 10.27 0.67
C LEU A 133 15.99 11.36 -0.27
N THR A 134 15.42 12.56 -0.19
CA THR A 134 15.86 13.72 -0.98
C THR A 134 17.30 14.10 -0.62
N ARG A 135 17.64 14.20 0.67
CA ARG A 135 18.99 14.48 1.17
C ARG A 135 19.98 13.42 0.70
N HIS A 136 19.69 12.14 0.95
CA HIS A 136 20.59 11.06 0.55
C HIS A 136 20.78 10.96 -0.97
N THR A 137 19.74 11.31 -1.75
CA THR A 137 19.84 11.38 -3.22
C THR A 137 20.74 12.52 -3.66
N ALA A 138 20.68 13.69 -3.00
CA ALA A 138 21.59 14.80 -3.25
C ALA A 138 23.05 14.46 -2.88
N ASP A 139 23.25 13.83 -1.71
CA ASP A 139 24.57 13.38 -1.28
C ASP A 139 25.17 12.35 -2.26
N ARG A 140 24.36 11.42 -2.77
CA ARG A 140 24.81 10.47 -3.79
C ARG A 140 25.23 11.18 -5.08
N LYS A 141 24.49 12.21 -5.53
CA LYS A 141 24.91 13.03 -6.69
C LYS A 141 26.24 13.70 -6.44
N ARG A 142 26.43 14.26 -5.24
CA ARG A 142 27.69 14.90 -4.83
C ARG A 142 28.87 13.92 -4.84
N ILE A 143 28.70 12.72 -4.27
CA ILE A 143 29.72 11.68 -4.29
C ILE A 143 30.01 11.21 -5.72
N ASN A 144 29.02 11.09 -6.58
CA ASN A 144 29.21 10.73 -7.99
C ASN A 144 30.06 11.78 -8.72
N SER A 145 29.82 13.07 -8.47
CA SER A 145 30.66 14.15 -9.03
C SER A 145 32.11 14.04 -8.53
N GLN A 146 32.31 13.75 -7.23
CA GLN A 146 33.66 13.53 -6.69
C GLN A 146 34.36 12.36 -7.36
N ILE A 147 33.67 11.22 -7.53
CA ILE A 147 34.22 10.04 -8.21
C ILE A 147 34.58 10.37 -9.66
N HIS A 148 33.73 11.10 -10.35
CA HIS A 148 33.93 11.49 -11.76
C HIS A 148 35.18 12.35 -11.91
N TYR A 149 35.26 13.47 -11.21
CA TYR A 149 36.37 14.40 -11.33
C TYR A 149 37.69 13.83 -10.75
N THR A 150 37.64 13.07 -9.67
CA THR A 150 38.81 12.35 -9.18
C THR A 150 39.29 11.33 -10.22
N GLY A 151 38.39 10.62 -10.87
CA GLY A 151 38.74 9.69 -11.95
C GLY A 151 39.40 10.37 -13.13
N GLN A 152 38.83 11.47 -13.62
CA GLN A 152 39.40 12.27 -14.72
C GLN A 152 40.77 12.83 -14.37
N TYR A 153 40.93 13.35 -13.15
CA TYR A 153 42.20 13.89 -12.67
C TYR A 153 43.31 12.83 -12.75
N PHE A 154 43.09 11.63 -12.18
CA PHE A 154 44.10 10.59 -12.18
C PHE A 154 44.33 9.97 -13.57
N ALA A 155 43.29 9.80 -14.37
CA ALA A 155 43.40 9.23 -15.72
C ALA A 155 44.23 10.11 -16.67
N ASN A 156 44.13 11.43 -16.54
CA ASN A 156 44.79 12.36 -17.44
C ASN A 156 46.07 13.02 -16.85
N LYS A 157 46.47 12.64 -15.62
CA LYS A 157 47.60 13.23 -14.91
C LYS A 157 48.90 13.07 -15.69
N ASP A 158 49.15 11.92 -16.26
CA ASP A 158 50.40 11.61 -16.98
C ASP A 158 50.46 12.41 -18.29
N VAL A 159 49.36 12.51 -19.05
CA VAL A 159 49.28 13.31 -20.28
C VAL A 159 49.57 14.80 -19.94
N TYR A 160 48.97 15.30 -18.89
CA TYR A 160 49.19 16.69 -18.46
C TYR A 160 50.61 16.92 -17.99
N SER A 161 51.25 15.96 -17.28
CA SER A 161 52.67 16.03 -16.90
C SER A 161 53.59 16.09 -18.13
N GLN A 162 53.29 15.31 -19.20
CA GLN A 162 54.01 15.35 -20.48
C GLN A 162 53.81 16.70 -21.17
N PHE A 163 52.58 17.22 -21.17
CA PHE A 163 52.29 18.56 -21.73
C PHE A 163 53.13 19.66 -21.06
N VAL A 164 53.23 19.65 -19.73
CA VAL A 164 54.01 20.66 -18.98
C VAL A 164 55.48 20.58 -19.38
N LYS A 165 56.05 19.35 -19.59
CA LYS A 165 57.45 19.10 -19.95
C LYS A 165 57.75 19.28 -21.41
N SER A 166 56.74 19.30 -22.30
CA SER A 166 56.89 19.38 -23.74
C SER A 166 57.48 20.70 -24.21
N THR A 167 58.46 20.62 -25.11
CA THR A 167 59.06 21.79 -25.75
C THR A 167 58.07 22.42 -26.77
N PHE A 168 57.20 21.60 -27.42
CA PHE A 168 56.24 22.03 -28.46
C PHE A 168 54.79 22.02 -27.90
N LYS A 169 54.54 22.83 -26.87
CA LYS A 169 53.27 22.86 -26.17
C LYS A 169 52.05 23.06 -27.07
N GLY A 170 52.18 23.89 -28.14
CA GLY A 170 51.05 24.16 -29.05
C GLY A 170 50.63 22.95 -29.88
N LYS A 171 51.61 22.15 -30.37
CA LYS A 171 51.33 20.90 -31.09
C LYS A 171 50.75 19.84 -30.17
N PHE A 172 51.39 19.61 -29.04
CA PHE A 172 50.97 18.64 -28.05
C PHE A 172 49.55 18.93 -27.52
N ARG A 173 49.22 20.20 -27.28
CA ARG A 173 47.84 20.60 -26.87
C ARG A 173 46.80 20.34 -27.94
N LYS A 174 47.13 20.44 -29.25
CA LYS A 174 46.22 20.10 -30.32
C LYS A 174 45.97 18.60 -30.43
N GLU A 175 47.02 17.77 -30.22
CA GLU A 175 46.91 16.31 -30.27
C GLU A 175 46.16 15.71 -29.06
N HIS A 176 46.28 16.32 -27.87
CA HIS A 176 45.72 15.84 -26.61
C HIS A 176 44.77 16.85 -25.97
N ALA A 177 43.98 17.54 -26.82
CA ALA A 177 43.13 18.64 -26.33
C ALA A 177 42.08 18.19 -25.33
N SER A 178 41.45 17.04 -25.56
CA SER A 178 40.41 16.47 -24.67
C SER A 178 40.92 16.05 -23.31
N GLU A 179 42.09 15.39 -23.29
CA GLU A 179 42.72 14.91 -22.04
C GLU A 179 43.21 16.06 -21.17
N ILE A 180 43.84 17.08 -21.81
CA ILE A 180 44.33 18.26 -21.12
C ILE A 180 43.15 19.05 -20.55
N GLN A 181 42.12 19.29 -21.34
CA GLN A 181 40.93 19.99 -20.87
C GLN A 181 40.26 19.25 -19.71
N ALA A 182 40.05 17.93 -19.86
CA ALA A 182 39.46 17.11 -18.80
C ALA A 182 40.26 17.15 -17.51
N TYR A 183 41.60 17.18 -17.59
CA TYR A 183 42.48 17.32 -16.42
C TYR A 183 42.34 18.72 -15.79
N GLU A 184 42.36 19.77 -16.59
CA GLU A 184 42.26 21.16 -16.11
C GLU A 184 40.91 21.39 -15.42
N GLU A 185 39.80 20.96 -16.02
CA GLU A 185 38.46 21.01 -15.41
C GLU A 185 38.39 20.21 -14.10
N ALA A 186 38.88 18.97 -14.11
CA ALA A 186 38.91 18.14 -12.92
C ALA A 186 39.75 18.72 -11.79
N ARG A 187 40.92 19.25 -12.11
CA ARG A 187 41.80 19.91 -11.15
C ARG A 187 41.10 21.13 -10.50
N ASP A 188 40.50 21.97 -11.30
CA ASP A 188 39.89 23.21 -10.84
C ASP A 188 38.63 22.92 -10.00
N TRP A 189 37.85 21.92 -10.40
CA TRP A 189 36.73 21.42 -9.59
C TRP A 189 37.23 20.84 -8.25
N LEU A 190 38.23 19.98 -8.26
CA LEU A 190 38.78 19.39 -7.04
C LEU A 190 39.37 20.41 -6.10
N LYS A 191 40.03 21.45 -6.62
CA LYS A 191 40.53 22.58 -5.80
C LYS A 191 39.41 23.33 -5.13
N SER A 192 38.30 23.59 -5.83
CA SER A 192 37.13 24.26 -5.25
C SER A 192 36.46 23.40 -4.19
N PHE A 193 36.44 22.08 -4.39
CA PHE A 193 35.78 21.14 -3.49
C PHE A 193 36.63 20.77 -2.26
N TYR A 194 37.98 20.65 -2.43
CA TYR A 194 38.95 20.34 -1.41
C TYR A 194 39.98 21.48 -1.25
N PRO A 195 39.59 22.61 -0.65
CA PRO A 195 40.51 23.76 -0.54
C PRO A 195 41.79 23.42 0.25
N ASP A 196 41.68 22.50 1.21
CA ASP A 196 42.81 22.04 2.04
C ASP A 196 43.68 20.97 1.37
N GLY A 197 43.36 20.58 0.12
CA GLY A 197 44.08 19.57 -0.63
C GLY A 197 43.89 18.12 -0.17
N ASN A 198 43.12 17.87 0.90
CA ASN A 198 42.87 16.54 1.44
C ASN A 198 41.75 15.81 0.66
N MET A 199 42.11 15.25 -0.47
CA MET A 199 41.18 14.51 -1.31
C MET A 199 40.85 13.14 -0.71
N THR A 200 39.55 12.81 -0.67
CA THR A 200 39.08 11.47 -0.29
C THR A 200 39.47 10.45 -1.37
N GLY A 201 40.09 9.34 -0.93
CA GLY A 201 40.51 8.28 -1.85
C GLY A 201 39.35 7.65 -2.63
N MET A 202 39.61 7.28 -3.88
CA MET A 202 38.61 6.69 -4.80
C MET A 202 37.87 5.47 -4.22
N LYS A 203 38.62 4.61 -3.48
CA LYS A 203 38.04 3.42 -2.82
C LYS A 203 36.98 3.83 -1.78
N MET A 204 37.32 4.81 -0.95
CA MET A 204 36.42 5.34 0.08
C MET A 204 35.16 5.98 -0.54
N LEU A 205 35.32 6.76 -1.61
CA LEU A 205 34.18 7.37 -2.31
C LEU A 205 33.24 6.31 -2.89
N LYS A 206 33.79 5.26 -3.52
CA LYS A 206 32.98 4.14 -4.05
C LYS A 206 32.26 3.39 -2.94
N GLU A 207 32.91 3.17 -1.80
CA GLU A 207 32.28 2.53 -0.64
C GLU A 207 31.17 3.39 -0.03
N GLN A 208 31.40 4.69 0.16
CA GLN A 208 30.38 5.63 0.62
C GLN A 208 29.18 5.68 -0.32
N ARG A 209 29.42 5.71 -1.64
CA ARG A 209 28.35 5.64 -2.66
C ARG A 209 27.51 4.37 -2.52
N SER A 210 28.16 3.22 -2.33
CA SER A 210 27.49 1.93 -2.19
C SER A 210 26.63 1.87 -0.92
N LYS A 211 27.17 2.32 0.21
CA LYS A 211 26.43 2.42 1.48
C LYS A 211 25.21 3.34 1.36
N LEU A 212 25.39 4.48 0.69
CA LEU A 212 24.31 5.45 0.49
C LEU A 212 23.25 4.93 -0.47
N GLN A 213 23.64 4.20 -1.51
CA GLN A 213 22.71 3.52 -2.41
C GLN A 213 21.82 2.51 -1.66
N ALA A 214 22.42 1.68 -0.80
CA ALA A 214 21.67 0.73 0.01
C ALA A 214 20.64 1.41 0.95
N LYS A 215 21.02 2.56 1.54
CA LYS A 215 20.10 3.38 2.34
C LYS A 215 18.94 3.92 1.52
N ILE A 216 19.22 4.49 0.34
CA ILE A 216 18.20 5.01 -0.59
C ILE A 216 17.22 3.89 -0.99
N ASP A 217 17.72 2.69 -1.27
CA ASP A 217 16.86 1.58 -1.69
C ASP A 217 15.98 1.06 -0.53
N SER A 218 16.54 1.04 0.70
CA SER A 218 15.76 0.74 1.91
C SER A 218 14.67 1.79 2.16
N GLU A 219 15.01 3.08 2.09
CA GLU A 219 14.05 4.18 2.29
C GLU A 219 12.93 4.17 1.27
N LYS A 220 13.23 3.87 0.00
CA LYS A 220 12.21 3.73 -1.04
C LYS A 220 11.22 2.61 -0.72
N LYS A 221 11.70 1.47 -0.22
CA LYS A 221 10.83 0.37 0.20
C LYS A 221 9.94 0.76 1.38
N SER A 222 10.53 1.43 2.39
CA SER A 222 9.78 1.93 3.56
C SER A 222 8.72 2.95 3.17
N ILE A 223 9.04 3.88 2.28
CA ILE A 223 8.10 4.87 1.74
C ILE A 223 6.95 4.19 1.00
N GLN A 224 7.24 3.17 0.20
CA GLN A 224 6.21 2.42 -0.53
C GLN A 224 5.24 1.71 0.44
N SER A 225 5.78 0.97 1.42
CA SER A 225 4.99 0.29 2.43
C SER A 225 4.15 1.27 3.27
N LEU A 226 4.74 2.40 3.66
CA LEU A 226 4.03 3.43 4.43
C LEU A 226 2.91 4.10 3.62
N LYS A 227 3.10 4.31 2.31
CA LYS A 227 2.06 4.82 1.42
C LYS A 227 0.88 3.87 1.30
N GLU A 228 1.14 2.57 1.22
CA GLU A 228 0.08 1.55 1.17
C GLU A 228 -0.71 1.53 2.49
N LYS A 229 -0.01 1.52 3.63
CA LYS A 229 -0.63 1.63 4.96
C LYS A 229 -1.46 2.91 5.12
N LEU A 230 -0.90 4.05 4.71
CA LEU A 230 -1.60 5.34 4.79
C LEU A 230 -2.87 5.35 3.95
N LYS A 231 -2.84 4.78 2.75
CA LYS A 231 -4.01 4.65 1.89
C LYS A 231 -5.12 3.81 2.55
N GLU A 232 -4.76 2.73 3.24
CA GLU A 232 -5.74 1.91 3.98
C GLU A 232 -6.33 2.68 5.17
N LEU A 233 -5.48 3.37 5.95
CA LEU A 233 -5.93 4.22 7.06
C LEU A 233 -6.85 5.36 6.61
N GLU A 234 -6.51 6.05 5.53
CA GLU A 234 -7.36 7.11 4.96
C GLU A 234 -8.70 6.57 4.45
N THR A 235 -8.69 5.38 3.84
CA THR A 235 -9.92 4.72 3.39
C THR A 235 -10.79 4.32 4.60
N ALA A 236 -10.17 3.85 5.68
CA ALA A 236 -10.86 3.53 6.92
C ALA A 236 -11.48 4.78 7.56
N ASP A 237 -10.75 5.88 7.62
CA ASP A 237 -11.21 7.15 8.19
C ASP A 237 -12.41 7.71 7.41
N GLN A 238 -12.32 7.73 6.07
CA GLN A 238 -13.43 8.16 5.21
C GLN A 238 -14.66 7.26 5.34
N ASN A 239 -14.48 5.96 5.50
CA ASN A 239 -15.58 5.03 5.73
C ASN A 239 -16.25 5.26 7.08
N VAL A 240 -15.47 5.51 8.13
CA VAL A 240 -16.02 5.85 9.46
C VAL A 240 -16.83 7.14 9.38
N ASP A 241 -16.29 8.20 8.76
CA ASP A 241 -17.00 9.45 8.56
C ASP A 241 -18.32 9.24 7.78
N ALA A 242 -18.30 8.46 6.70
CA ALA A 242 -19.49 8.14 5.91
C ALA A 242 -20.55 7.35 6.70
N ILE A 243 -20.10 6.37 7.50
CA ILE A 243 -21.01 5.56 8.34
C ILE A 243 -21.68 6.41 9.40
N LEU A 244 -20.93 7.29 10.06
CA LEU A 244 -21.46 8.18 11.10
C LEU A 244 -22.42 9.25 10.54
N GLN A 245 -22.24 9.66 9.29
CA GLN A 245 -23.11 10.60 8.60
C GLN A 245 -24.37 9.93 8.00
N MET A 246 -24.38 8.61 7.83
CA MET A 246 -25.57 7.88 7.41
C MET A 246 -26.60 7.95 8.53
N GLN A 247 -27.53 8.88 8.44
CA GLN A 247 -28.72 8.89 9.30
C GLN A 247 -29.49 7.59 9.05
N ILE A 248 -29.58 6.75 10.06
CA ILE A 248 -30.51 5.62 10.07
C ILE A 248 -31.91 6.26 10.01
N PRO A 249 -32.69 6.08 8.94
CA PRO A 249 -34.06 6.59 8.92
C PRO A 249 -34.79 5.95 10.09
N GLU A 250 -35.34 6.77 10.97
CA GLU A 250 -36.21 6.27 12.05
C GLU A 250 -37.28 5.37 11.44
N PRO A 251 -37.55 4.20 12.05
CA PRO A 251 -38.60 3.32 11.53
C PRO A 251 -39.91 4.10 11.50
N THR A 252 -40.38 4.41 10.33
CA THR A 252 -41.68 5.08 10.10
C THR A 252 -42.71 4.21 10.75
N GLN A 253 -43.30 4.65 11.87
CA GLN A 253 -44.43 3.98 12.51
C GLN A 253 -45.54 3.91 11.45
N GLN A 254 -45.75 2.72 10.90
CA GLN A 254 -46.91 2.46 10.06
C GLN A 254 -48.12 2.68 10.94
N LYS A 255 -48.83 3.81 10.72
CA LYS A 255 -50.14 4.01 11.25
C LYS A 255 -51.04 2.87 10.71
N THR A 256 -51.29 1.88 11.55
CA THR A 256 -52.32 0.88 11.35
C THR A 256 -53.63 1.64 11.23
N LYS A 257 -54.17 1.76 10.03
CA LYS A 257 -55.58 2.18 9.84
C LYS A 257 -56.46 1.08 10.42
N SER A 258 -56.97 1.32 11.63
CA SER A 258 -58.09 0.55 12.14
C SER A 258 -59.28 0.73 11.20
N LYS A 259 -59.66 -0.37 10.56
CA LYS A 259 -60.97 -0.42 9.88
C LYS A 259 -62.02 -0.49 10.96
N GLU A 260 -62.68 0.63 11.24
CA GLU A 260 -63.97 0.64 11.91
C GLU A 260 -64.98 -0.07 11.00
N TYR A 261 -65.50 -1.18 11.47
CA TYR A 261 -66.69 -1.81 10.93
C TYR A 261 -67.86 -1.09 11.56
N GLU A 262 -68.54 -0.20 10.81
CA GLU A 262 -69.89 0.24 11.13
C GLU A 262 -70.89 -0.89 10.78
N ARG A 263 -71.81 -1.10 11.73
CA ARG A 263 -72.95 -1.99 11.63
C ARG A 263 -74.07 -1.33 10.86
#